data_a6996bdbe7cd6c8dc023de63e5abb8a1
#
_entry.id   a6996bdbe7cd6c8dc023de63e5abb8a1
#
_cell.length_a   1.000
_cell.length_b   1.000
_cell.length_c   1.000
_cell.angle_alpha   90.00
_cell.angle_beta   90.00
_cell.angle_gamma   90.00
#
_symmetry.space_group_name_H-M   'P 1'
#
loop_
_entity.id
_entity.type
_entity.pdbx_description
1 polymer ?
#
loop_
_entity_poly.entity_id
_entity_poly.type
_entity_poly.pdbx_seq_one_letter_code
_entity_poly.pdbx_strand_id
1 'polypeptide(L)'
;PDIVSNSDYGAKSRYGRAELYVERPGLESQQKVTRAKLELQATNYIYQYGYEDWLTFAKVLGRNMENQPVPDVEYFLISVAKKTPEKIIEICSGGDLANRVLFITAKEAGVIRKRNGMYTYGEDGDLILGASEEAVIDWMRQPKNKKTLELIRKDSYPELNGVD
;
A
#
# COMPACT_ATOMS: atom_id res chain seq x y z
N PRO A 1 -18.92 6.72 44.97
CA PRO A 1 -19.00 6.36 45.03
C PRO A 1 -19.16 6.11 44.50
N ASP A 2 -19.31 5.96 44.77
CA ASP A 2 -19.62 5.44 44.85
C ASP A 2 -19.73 5.19 44.17
N ILE A 3 -19.34 5.49 44.00
CA ILE A 3 -19.51 4.90 44.16
C ILE A 3 -19.78 4.93 43.66
N VAL A 4 -19.34 5.07 43.61
CA VAL A 4 -19.69 4.72 43.78
C VAL A 4 -20.04 4.69 43.21
N SER A 5 -19.72 4.88 43.20
CA SER A 5 -20.15 4.58 43.38
C SER A 5 -20.37 4.52 42.77
N ASN A 6 -20.00 4.56 42.76
CA ASN A 6 -20.29 4.16 42.92
C ASN A 6 -20.41 4.24 42.24
N SER A 7 -19.81 4.53 42.10
CA SER A 7 -19.89 4.41 42.39
C SER A 7 -19.66 4.43 41.97
N ASP A 8 -19.26 4.65 41.93
CA ASP A 8 -19.09 4.49 42.40
C ASP A 8 -18.82 4.22 41.97
N TYR A 9 -18.38 4.36 41.70
CA TYR A 9 -18.13 3.86 42.21
C TYR A 9 -17.97 3.72 41.71
N GLY A 10 -17.34 3.81 41.76
CA GLY A 10 -17.01 3.53 42.41
C GLY A 10 -16.77 3.41 41.98
N ALA A 11 -16.31 3.60 41.70
CA ALA A 11 -16.22 3.37 42.18
C ALA A 11 -15.90 3.34 41.84
N LYS A 12 -15.37 3.41 41.59
CA LYS A 12 -15.16 3.14 42.09
C LYS A 12 -14.89 3.21 41.73
N SER A 13 -14.33 3.45 41.59
CA SER A 13 -14.14 3.26 42.16
C SER A 13 -13.90 2.95 41.81
N ARG A 14 -13.52 3.29 41.57
CA ARG A 14 -13.41 2.80 42.00
C ARG A 14 -13.22 2.72 41.53
N TYR A 15 -12.57 2.73 41.72
CA TYR A 15 -12.45 2.32 41.98
C TYR A 15 -12.09 2.38 41.25
N GLY A 16 -11.63 2.78 40.96
CA GLY A 16 -11.21 2.72 40.97
C GLY A 16 -10.79 2.69 40.07
N ARG A 17 -10.40 2.63 40.21
CA ARG A 17 -10.13 2.24 39.88
C ARG A 17 -10.18 2.01 39.04
N ALA A 18 -9.94 2.08 39.00
CA ALA A 18 -10.13 1.56 38.62
C ALA A 18 -10.14 1.36 37.79
N GLU A 19 -9.91 1.42 38.16
CA GLU A 19 -10.14 1.09 37.45
C GLU A 19 -10.20 1.04 36.61
N LEU A 20 -9.23 1.46 37.23
CA LEU A 20 -9.43 1.18 36.48
C LEU A 20 -9.43 0.49 35.41
N TYR A 21 -9.00 0.01 35.32
CA TYR A 21 -9.27 -0.86 34.15
C TYR A 21 -10.76 -1.09 33.96
N VAL A 22 -11.25 -0.56 32.89
CA VAL A 22 -12.67 -0.69 32.61
C VAL A 22 -12.81 -1.41 31.27
N GLU A 23 -13.39 -2.56 31.30
CA GLU A 23 -13.73 -3.27 30.08
C GLU A 23 -14.97 -2.66 29.47
N ARG A 24 -14.92 -2.37 28.19
CA ARG A 24 -16.06 -1.82 27.45
C ARG A 24 -16.43 -2.81 26.35
N PRO A 25 -17.44 -3.66 26.58
CA PRO A 25 -17.80 -4.67 25.57
C PRO A 25 -18.14 -4.08 24.21
N GLY A 26 -18.76 -2.89 24.18
CA GLY A 26 -19.08 -2.24 22.92
C GLY A 26 -17.84 -1.82 22.13
N LEU A 27 -16.74 -1.50 22.81
CA LEU A 27 -15.52 -1.08 22.15
C LEU A 27 -14.87 -2.22 21.37
N GLU A 28 -14.80 -3.40 21.97
CA GLU A 28 -14.23 -4.56 21.30
C GLU A 28 -15.04 -4.93 20.07
N SER A 29 -16.36 -4.96 20.19
CA SER A 29 -17.22 -5.25 19.05
C SER A 29 -17.07 -4.19 17.97
N GLN A 30 -16.95 -2.92 18.36
CA GLN A 30 -16.77 -1.82 17.43
C GLN A 30 -15.48 -1.97 16.64
N GLN A 31 -14.40 -2.36 17.32
CA GLN A 31 -13.11 -2.56 16.66
C GLN A 31 -13.19 -3.71 15.65
N LYS A 32 -13.87 -4.80 16.01
CA LYS A 32 -14.05 -5.94 15.11
C LYS A 32 -14.86 -5.55 13.89
N VAL A 33 -15.92 -4.77 14.07
CA VAL A 33 -16.75 -4.31 12.96
C VAL A 33 -15.94 -3.40 12.05
N THR A 34 -15.15 -2.47 12.61
CA THR A 34 -14.31 -1.59 11.82
C THR A 34 -13.31 -2.40 11.00
N ARG A 35 -12.70 -3.40 11.62
CA ARG A 35 -11.77 -4.29 10.90
C ARG A 35 -12.45 -5.02 9.76
N ALA A 36 -13.64 -5.56 10.02
CA ALA A 36 -14.39 -6.27 9.00
C ALA A 36 -14.75 -5.37 7.82
N LYS A 37 -15.07 -4.11 8.11
CA LYS A 37 -15.38 -3.14 7.06
C LYS A 37 -14.17 -2.86 6.19
N LEU A 38 -12.99 -2.73 6.82
CA LEU A 38 -11.74 -2.52 6.08
C LEU A 38 -11.41 -3.71 5.20
N GLU A 39 -11.58 -4.93 5.73
CA GLU A 39 -11.33 -6.14 4.94
C GLU A 39 -12.30 -6.22 3.75
N LEU A 40 -13.56 -5.88 3.97
CA LEU A 40 -14.55 -5.88 2.90
C LEU A 40 -14.21 -4.82 1.84
N GLN A 41 -13.81 -3.63 2.28
CA GLN A 41 -13.44 -2.56 1.36
C GLN A 41 -12.23 -2.97 0.51
N ALA A 42 -11.21 -3.56 1.14
CA ALA A 42 -10.04 -4.03 0.42
C ALA A 42 -10.41 -5.11 -0.59
N THR A 43 -11.25 -6.06 -0.19
CA THR A 43 -11.71 -7.13 -1.08
C THR A 43 -12.48 -6.56 -2.25
N ASN A 44 -13.34 -5.59 -2.01
CA ASN A 44 -14.11 -4.95 -3.08
C ASN A 44 -13.18 -4.25 -4.07
N TYR A 45 -12.12 -3.59 -3.59
CA TYR A 45 -11.14 -2.97 -4.48
C TYR A 45 -10.48 -4.03 -5.38
N ILE A 46 -10.09 -5.17 -4.80
CA ILE A 46 -9.46 -6.24 -5.58
C ILE A 46 -10.38 -6.67 -6.72
N TYR A 47 -11.66 -6.86 -6.43
CA TYR A 47 -12.59 -7.37 -7.44
C TYR A 47 -13.09 -6.32 -8.43
N GLN A 48 -12.71 -5.05 -8.25
CA GLN A 48 -12.96 -4.03 -9.26
C GLN A 48 -11.97 -4.13 -10.42
N TYR A 49 -10.90 -4.89 -10.26
CA TYR A 49 -9.82 -4.99 -11.23
C TYR A 49 -9.70 -6.42 -11.75
N GLY A 50 -9.00 -6.57 -12.87
CA GLY A 50 -8.80 -7.88 -13.48
C GLY A 50 -7.45 -8.48 -13.13
N TYR A 51 -7.19 -9.65 -13.74
CA TYR A 51 -5.98 -10.43 -13.44
C TYR A 51 -4.69 -9.64 -13.67
N GLU A 52 -4.64 -8.85 -14.75
CA GLU A 52 -3.42 -8.10 -15.06
C GLU A 52 -3.11 -7.06 -14.00
N ASP A 53 -4.16 -6.41 -13.51
CA ASP A 53 -3.99 -5.46 -12.43
C ASP A 53 -3.60 -6.16 -11.13
N TRP A 54 -4.10 -7.37 -10.94
CA TRP A 54 -3.73 -8.17 -9.76
C TRP A 54 -2.25 -8.48 -9.74
N LEU A 55 -1.66 -8.79 -10.90
CA LEU A 55 -0.21 -9.00 -11.00
C LEU A 55 0.54 -7.74 -10.61
N THR A 56 0.02 -6.61 -11.01
CA THR A 56 0.55 -5.30 -10.68
C THR A 56 0.49 -5.05 -9.17
N PHE A 57 -0.68 -5.32 -8.56
CA PHE A 57 -0.83 -5.17 -7.12
C PHE A 57 0.16 -6.07 -6.37
N ALA A 58 0.33 -7.31 -6.82
CA ALA A 58 1.26 -8.24 -6.20
C ALA A 58 2.68 -7.69 -6.25
N LYS A 59 3.10 -7.12 -7.38
CA LYS A 59 4.42 -6.51 -7.50
C LYS A 59 4.61 -5.36 -6.52
N VAL A 60 3.62 -4.50 -6.39
CA VAL A 60 3.69 -3.39 -5.43
C VAL A 60 3.80 -3.92 -4.01
N LEU A 61 3.17 -5.06 -3.73
CA LEU A 61 3.23 -5.70 -2.42
C LEU A 61 4.52 -6.51 -2.23
N GLY A 62 5.42 -6.50 -3.22
CA GLY A 62 6.72 -7.14 -3.10
C GLY A 62 6.81 -8.54 -3.64
N ARG A 63 5.82 -8.98 -4.42
CA ARG A 63 5.80 -10.36 -4.90
C ARG A 63 5.51 -10.41 -6.40
N ASN A 64 6.45 -10.94 -7.15
CA ASN A 64 6.23 -11.16 -8.58
C ASN A 64 5.50 -12.48 -8.76
N MET A 65 4.27 -12.40 -9.26
CA MET A 65 3.42 -13.59 -9.47
C MET A 65 3.09 -13.79 -10.94
N GLU A 66 3.89 -13.23 -11.84
CA GLU A 66 3.74 -13.53 -13.25
C GLU A 66 3.89 -15.04 -13.46
N ASN A 67 3.10 -15.57 -14.36
CA ASN A 67 3.06 -17.00 -14.67
C ASN A 67 2.47 -17.87 -13.55
N GLN A 68 1.89 -17.27 -12.52
CA GLN A 68 1.14 -18.02 -11.52
C GLN A 68 -0.32 -18.16 -11.95
N PRO A 69 -0.98 -19.27 -11.58
CA PRO A 69 -2.41 -19.42 -11.91
C PRO A 69 -3.25 -18.32 -11.26
N VAL A 70 -4.35 -17.97 -11.93
CA VAL A 70 -5.25 -16.93 -11.44
C VAL A 70 -5.67 -17.17 -9.98
N PRO A 71 -6.08 -18.39 -9.58
CA PRO A 71 -6.49 -18.60 -8.18
C PRO A 71 -5.39 -18.32 -7.16
N ASP A 72 -4.12 -18.56 -7.55
CA ASP A 72 -3.01 -18.31 -6.63
C ASP A 72 -2.80 -16.82 -6.40
N VAL A 73 -2.91 -16.02 -7.47
CA VAL A 73 -2.80 -14.57 -7.36
C VAL A 73 -3.96 -14.03 -6.56
N GLU A 74 -5.16 -14.49 -6.84
CA GLU A 74 -6.35 -14.09 -6.11
C GLU A 74 -6.21 -14.40 -4.63
N TYR A 75 -5.77 -15.62 -4.31
CA TYR A 75 -5.59 -16.03 -2.91
C TYR A 75 -4.58 -15.15 -2.19
N PHE A 76 -3.48 -14.84 -2.87
CA PHE A 76 -2.46 -13.96 -2.27
C PHE A 76 -3.05 -12.59 -1.92
N LEU A 77 -3.77 -11.98 -2.87
CA LEU A 77 -4.35 -10.66 -2.65
C LEU A 77 -5.41 -10.69 -1.55
N ILE A 78 -6.25 -11.72 -1.52
CA ILE A 78 -7.26 -11.86 -0.48
C ILE A 78 -6.60 -12.05 0.88
N SER A 79 -5.49 -12.80 0.93
CA SER A 79 -4.73 -12.99 2.17
C SER A 79 -4.19 -11.66 2.69
N VAL A 80 -3.67 -10.82 1.80
CA VAL A 80 -3.19 -9.48 2.18
C VAL A 80 -4.36 -8.62 2.65
N ALA A 81 -5.52 -8.70 1.96
CA ALA A 81 -6.69 -7.94 2.36
C ALA A 81 -7.16 -8.31 3.76
N LYS A 82 -6.99 -9.56 4.15
CA LYS A 82 -7.38 -10.00 5.50
C LYS A 82 -6.36 -9.58 6.56
N LYS A 83 -5.06 -9.66 6.23
CA LYS A 83 -4.01 -9.33 7.20
C LYS A 83 -3.76 -7.85 7.31
N THR A 84 -3.66 -7.17 6.19
CA THR A 84 -3.34 -5.74 6.14
C THR A 84 -4.20 -5.06 5.07
N PRO A 85 -5.51 -4.94 5.32
CA PRO A 85 -6.41 -4.33 4.33
C PRO A 85 -6.01 -2.91 3.98
N GLU A 86 -5.37 -2.20 4.90
CA GLU A 86 -4.92 -0.84 4.67
C GLU A 86 -3.99 -0.73 3.47
N LYS A 87 -3.14 -1.74 3.26
CA LYS A 87 -2.20 -1.73 2.14
C LYS A 87 -2.94 -1.81 0.79
N ILE A 88 -3.95 -2.66 0.71
CA ILE A 88 -4.74 -2.78 -0.51
C ILE A 88 -5.49 -1.48 -0.79
N ILE A 89 -6.10 -0.92 0.26
CA ILE A 89 -6.86 0.33 0.13
C ILE A 89 -5.93 1.46 -0.33
N GLU A 90 -4.75 1.56 0.26
CA GLU A 90 -3.79 2.59 -0.11
C GLU A 90 -3.36 2.46 -1.57
N ILE A 91 -3.05 1.25 -2.01
CA ILE A 91 -2.63 1.01 -3.39
C ILE A 91 -3.74 1.41 -4.36
N CYS A 92 -4.98 1.02 -4.07
CA CYS A 92 -6.08 1.20 -5.01
C CYS A 92 -6.68 2.60 -4.98
N SER A 93 -6.65 3.28 -3.83
CA SER A 93 -7.31 4.57 -3.67
C SER A 93 -6.36 5.76 -3.74
N GLY A 94 -5.05 5.52 -3.58
CA GLY A 94 -4.08 6.60 -3.46
C GLY A 94 -3.72 7.32 -4.74
N GLY A 95 -4.11 6.78 -5.89
CA GLY A 95 -3.79 7.40 -7.17
C GLY A 95 -2.35 7.23 -7.61
N ASP A 96 -1.53 6.53 -6.84
CA ASP A 96 -0.10 6.36 -7.14
C ASP A 96 0.23 5.00 -7.72
N LEU A 97 -0.78 4.18 -7.99
CA LEU A 97 -0.54 2.83 -8.43
C LEU A 97 0.33 2.79 -9.69
N ALA A 98 -0.01 3.61 -10.68
CA ALA A 98 0.74 3.63 -11.94
C ALA A 98 2.19 4.04 -11.70
N ASN A 99 2.42 5.01 -10.82
CA ASN A 99 3.78 5.46 -10.51
C ASN A 99 4.57 4.38 -9.77
N ARG A 100 3.94 3.69 -8.82
CA ARG A 100 4.61 2.62 -8.08
C ARG A 100 4.98 1.47 -9.01
N VAL A 101 4.08 1.11 -9.91
CA VAL A 101 4.35 0.06 -10.89
C VAL A 101 5.48 0.46 -11.82
N LEU A 102 5.45 1.70 -12.30
CA LEU A 102 6.52 2.19 -13.16
C LEU A 102 7.88 2.16 -12.45
N PHE A 103 7.90 2.57 -11.19
CA PHE A 103 9.12 2.54 -10.39
C PHE A 103 9.68 1.11 -10.29
N ILE A 104 8.82 0.16 -9.96
CA ILE A 104 9.24 -1.25 -9.81
C ILE A 104 9.72 -1.80 -11.14
N THR A 105 8.96 -1.55 -12.21
CA THR A 105 9.32 -2.03 -13.54
C THR A 105 10.64 -1.42 -14.02
N ALA A 106 10.83 -0.14 -13.77
CA ALA A 106 12.06 0.55 -14.16
C ALA A 106 13.26 0.02 -13.38
N LYS A 107 13.07 -0.32 -12.11
CA LYS A 107 14.15 -0.95 -11.32
C LYS A 107 14.50 -2.32 -11.86
N GLU A 108 13.49 -3.13 -12.16
CA GLU A 108 13.71 -4.48 -12.68
C GLU A 108 14.40 -4.42 -14.04
N ALA A 109 14.07 -3.43 -14.85
CA ALA A 109 14.67 -3.26 -16.17
C ALA A 109 16.06 -2.60 -16.13
N GLY A 110 16.49 -2.15 -14.95
CA GLY A 110 17.78 -1.48 -14.82
C GLY A 110 17.75 -0.03 -15.29
N VAL A 111 16.59 0.53 -15.57
CA VAL A 111 16.43 1.92 -15.99
C VAL A 111 16.62 2.86 -14.82
N ILE A 112 16.08 2.50 -13.67
CA ILE A 112 16.32 3.23 -12.41
C ILE A 112 17.28 2.38 -11.58
N ARG A 113 18.36 3.00 -11.12
CA ARG A 113 19.40 2.32 -10.35
C ARG A 113 19.66 3.05 -9.05
N LYS A 114 20.08 2.29 -8.04
CA LYS A 114 20.42 2.87 -6.76
C LYS A 114 21.92 3.07 -6.68
N ARG A 115 22.36 4.30 -6.53
CA ARG A 115 23.77 4.66 -6.41
C ARG A 115 23.96 5.57 -5.20
N ASN A 116 24.90 5.19 -4.33
CA ASN A 116 25.22 5.98 -3.13
C ASN A 116 23.97 6.28 -2.30
N GLY A 117 23.07 5.30 -2.20
CA GLY A 117 21.86 5.46 -1.42
C GLY A 117 20.74 6.22 -2.09
N MET A 118 20.94 6.67 -3.34
CA MET A 118 19.95 7.45 -4.07
C MET A 118 19.50 6.68 -5.31
N TYR A 119 18.20 6.78 -5.63
CA TYR A 119 17.69 6.25 -6.90
C TYR A 119 17.98 7.26 -8.01
N THR A 120 18.52 6.76 -9.12
CA THR A 120 18.96 7.63 -10.22
C THR A 120 18.45 7.10 -11.55
N TYR A 121 18.30 8.00 -12.52
CA TYR A 121 17.97 7.67 -13.90
C TYR A 121 19.09 8.17 -14.81
N GLY A 122 19.37 7.41 -15.89
CA GLY A 122 20.42 7.72 -16.83
C GLY A 122 21.62 6.80 -16.63
N GLU A 123 22.37 6.57 -17.72
CA GLU A 123 23.51 5.64 -17.68
C GLU A 123 24.52 6.00 -16.61
N ASP A 124 24.81 7.28 -16.52
CA ASP A 124 25.80 7.77 -15.57
C ASP A 124 25.20 8.19 -14.24
N GLY A 125 23.88 7.99 -14.06
CA GLY A 125 23.22 8.43 -12.85
C GLY A 125 23.07 9.93 -12.75
N ASP A 126 22.96 10.60 -13.90
CA ASP A 126 22.94 12.06 -13.95
C ASP A 126 21.75 12.68 -13.24
N LEU A 127 20.62 11.99 -13.21
CA LEU A 127 19.41 12.52 -12.62
C LEU A 127 19.09 11.77 -11.33
N ILE A 128 19.08 12.49 -10.22
CA ILE A 128 18.74 11.94 -8.92
C ILE A 128 17.22 12.06 -8.72
N LEU A 129 16.55 10.93 -8.45
CA LEU A 129 15.11 10.90 -8.26
C LEU A 129 14.74 11.01 -6.79
N GLY A 130 15.51 10.38 -5.91
CA GLY A 130 15.23 10.44 -4.48
C GLY A 130 15.97 9.36 -3.71
N ALA A 131 15.94 9.48 -2.38
CA ALA A 131 16.65 8.56 -1.49
C ALA A 131 15.80 7.34 -1.11
N SER A 132 14.49 7.39 -1.39
CA SER A 132 13.57 6.32 -1.01
C SER A 132 12.50 6.18 -2.07
N GLU A 133 11.74 5.09 -1.98
CA GLU A 133 10.62 4.90 -2.90
C GLU A 133 9.61 6.04 -2.81
N GLU A 134 9.30 6.48 -1.59
CA GLU A 134 8.35 7.58 -1.42
C GLU A 134 8.84 8.86 -2.08
N ALA A 135 10.14 9.15 -1.96
CA ALA A 135 10.72 10.34 -2.60
C ALA A 135 10.63 10.25 -4.11
N VAL A 136 10.85 9.06 -4.67
CA VAL A 136 10.75 8.86 -6.12
C VAL A 136 9.29 9.03 -6.58
N ILE A 137 8.33 8.50 -5.84
CA ILE A 137 6.92 8.67 -6.16
C ILE A 137 6.54 10.16 -6.11
N ASP A 138 7.00 10.88 -5.10
CA ASP A 138 6.77 12.33 -5.03
C ASP A 138 7.37 13.05 -6.24
N TRP A 139 8.57 12.64 -6.67
CA TRP A 139 9.19 13.20 -7.86
C TRP A 139 8.32 12.94 -9.10
N MET A 140 7.75 11.74 -9.20
CA MET A 140 6.91 11.37 -10.33
C MET A 140 5.61 12.14 -10.39
N ARG A 141 5.10 12.58 -9.24
CA ARG A 141 3.86 13.36 -9.19
C ARG A 141 4.02 14.77 -9.71
N GLN A 142 5.23 15.30 -9.75
CA GLN A 142 5.47 16.71 -10.10
C GLN A 142 5.30 16.93 -11.59
N PRO A 143 4.46 17.90 -12.01
CA PRO A 143 4.23 18.15 -13.44
C PRO A 143 5.48 18.52 -14.20
N LYS A 144 6.45 19.17 -13.55
CA LYS A 144 7.70 19.59 -14.20
C LYS A 144 8.53 18.39 -14.66
N ASN A 145 8.29 17.21 -14.07
CA ASN A 145 9.06 15.99 -14.37
C ASN A 145 8.35 15.11 -15.41
N LYS A 146 7.26 15.58 -15.98
CA LYS A 146 6.43 14.76 -16.87
C LYS A 146 7.21 14.25 -18.07
N LYS A 147 8.02 15.09 -18.68
CA LYS A 147 8.81 14.68 -19.87
C LYS A 147 9.79 13.58 -19.54
N THR A 148 10.51 13.74 -18.43
CA THR A 148 11.46 12.71 -18.01
C THR A 148 10.74 11.42 -17.62
N LEU A 149 9.57 11.55 -17.00
CA LEU A 149 8.76 10.40 -16.64
C LEU A 149 8.35 9.59 -17.87
N GLU A 150 8.00 10.28 -18.97
CA GLU A 150 7.70 9.61 -20.23
C GLU A 150 8.89 8.85 -20.78
N LEU A 151 10.10 9.43 -20.64
CA LEU A 151 11.31 8.75 -21.07
C LEU A 151 11.57 7.50 -20.23
N ILE A 152 11.37 7.59 -18.93
CA ILE A 152 11.52 6.43 -18.04
C ILE A 152 10.53 5.34 -18.44
N ARG A 153 9.29 5.73 -18.75
CA ARG A 153 8.27 4.79 -19.18
C ARG A 153 8.66 4.08 -20.47
N LYS A 154 9.14 4.84 -21.45
CA LYS A 154 9.58 4.27 -22.71
C LYS A 154 10.71 3.27 -22.49
N ASP A 155 11.70 3.66 -21.71
CA ASP A 155 12.86 2.81 -21.47
C ASP A 155 12.50 1.55 -20.67
N SER A 156 11.49 1.66 -19.81
CA SER A 156 11.06 0.54 -18.96
C SER A 156 10.21 -0.49 -19.70
N TYR A 157 9.58 -0.10 -20.81
CA TYR A 157 8.71 -0.98 -21.61
C TYR A 157 9.18 -1.01 -23.06
N PRO A 158 10.32 -1.68 -23.32
CA PRO A 158 10.87 -1.69 -24.70
C PRO A 158 9.92 -2.30 -25.73
N GLU A 159 9.06 -3.23 -25.31
CA GLU A 159 8.10 -3.85 -26.23
C GLU A 159 7.14 -2.82 -26.82
N LEU A 160 6.79 -1.80 -26.06
CA LEU A 160 5.89 -0.76 -26.54
C LEU A 160 6.55 0.13 -27.57
N ASN A 161 7.88 0.20 -27.56
CA ASN A 161 8.63 1.02 -28.51
C ASN A 161 8.82 0.33 -29.85
N GLY A 162 8.61 -0.98 -29.90
CA GLY A 162 8.75 -1.75 -31.12
C GLY A 162 7.47 -1.93 -31.90
N VAL A 163 6.40 -1.24 -31.54
CA VAL A 163 5.07 -1.44 -32.13
C VAL A 163 4.71 -0.26 -33.06
N ASP A 164 5.59 0.15 -33.83
CA ASP A 164 5.27 1.24 -34.82
C ASP A 164 5.02 0.69 -36.20
#